data_4712519277cbb2b6a1b2f6c6a67f296e
#
_entry.id   4712519277cbb2b6a1b2f6c6a67f296e
#
_cell.length_a   1.000
_cell.length_b   1.000
_cell.length_c   1.000
_cell.angle_alpha   90.00
_cell.angle_beta   90.00
_cell.angle_gamma   90.00
#
_symmetry.space_group_name_H-M   'P 1'
#
loop_
_entity.id
_entity.type
_entity.pdbx_description
1 polymer ?
#
loop_
_entity_poly.entity_id
_entity_poly.type
_entity_poly.pdbx_seq_one_letter_code
_entity_poly.pdbx_strand_id
1 'polypeptide(L)'
;MIHLLKNPRGRSVDRRFLIVLGIFLFCLVSHVTEINGQKRFSRTYPAGQNVRLQLLNRTGTVTVEGWDRQQISISAYLEAPAANIEPQSLSGTIYINLVRDNEGRGDVGNVNFTIRVPHSSNVDIETRVGNLSVTNINGALVRAHISSEGDITLTNIFASAVSAQNGIGDIFFDGEMRANGNYRFTSIRGNINLRLPTNSSFRLVATAPSTRNISLGQFANANMNFLGDGRRVVGKIGDGNSTLTITNQRGSIAFIPR
;
A
#
# COMPACT_ATOMS: atom_id res chain seq x y z
N MET A 1 -85.56 -45.78 -5.49
CA MET A 1 -85.14 -45.28 -4.20
C MET A 1 -83.83 -44.66 -4.30
N ILE A 2 -83.76 -43.34 -4.54
CA ILE A 2 -82.61 -42.58 -4.93
C ILE A 2 -82.35 -41.51 -3.91
N HIS A 3 -81.25 -41.60 -3.20
CA HIS A 3 -80.82 -40.60 -2.25
C HIS A 3 -79.91 -39.58 -2.95
N LEU A 4 -80.37 -38.36 -3.00
CA LEU A 4 -79.59 -37.19 -3.39
C LEU A 4 -78.66 -36.81 -2.26
N LEU A 5 -77.34 -36.76 -2.54
CA LEU A 5 -76.33 -36.10 -1.73
C LEU A 5 -76.09 -34.70 -2.24
N LYS A 6 -76.38 -33.75 -1.42
CA LYS A 6 -76.26 -32.28 -1.65
C LYS A 6 -74.85 -31.86 -1.37
N ASN A 7 -74.25 -31.24 -2.35
CA ASN A 7 -72.87 -30.70 -2.24
C ASN A 7 -72.92 -29.26 -1.69
N PRO A 8 -72.17 -28.91 -0.65
CA PRO A 8 -72.16 -27.53 -0.15
C PRO A 8 -70.96 -26.75 -0.65
N ARG A 9 -71.24 -25.61 -1.23
CA ARG A 9 -70.45 -24.39 -1.29
C ARG A 9 -69.10 -24.40 -2.03
N GLY A 10 -69.14 -24.24 -3.34
CA GLY A 10 -68.07 -23.67 -4.13
C GLY A 10 -67.94 -22.16 -3.87
N ARG A 11 -66.91 -21.74 -3.15
CA ARG A 11 -66.45 -20.34 -3.16
C ARG A 11 -65.71 -20.13 -4.46
N SER A 12 -66.24 -19.37 -5.39
CA SER A 12 -65.51 -18.90 -6.56
C SER A 12 -64.44 -17.93 -6.10
N VAL A 13 -63.17 -18.33 -6.21
CA VAL A 13 -62.04 -17.44 -6.01
C VAL A 13 -62.07 -16.43 -7.14
N ASP A 14 -62.25 -15.15 -6.80
CA ASP A 14 -62.39 -14.10 -7.74
C ASP A 14 -61.13 -14.00 -8.59
N ARG A 15 -61.28 -14.14 -9.90
CA ARG A 15 -60.16 -14.06 -10.91
C ARG A 15 -59.33 -12.80 -10.76
N ARG A 16 -59.93 -11.72 -10.26
CA ARG A 16 -59.29 -10.44 -9.99
C ARG A 16 -58.31 -10.55 -8.82
N PHE A 17 -58.59 -11.37 -7.81
CA PHE A 17 -57.68 -11.60 -6.67
C PHE A 17 -56.44 -12.37 -7.04
N LEU A 18 -56.55 -13.36 -7.92
CA LEU A 18 -55.42 -14.13 -8.46
C LEU A 18 -54.50 -13.27 -9.34
N ILE A 19 -55.03 -12.33 -10.13
CA ILE A 19 -54.26 -11.41 -10.97
C ILE A 19 -53.49 -10.41 -10.10
N VAL A 20 -54.13 -9.86 -9.05
CA VAL A 20 -53.47 -8.93 -8.11
C VAL A 20 -52.36 -9.64 -7.31
N LEU A 21 -52.60 -10.87 -6.87
CA LEU A 21 -51.58 -11.66 -6.17
C LEU A 21 -50.41 -12.02 -7.10
N GLY A 22 -50.66 -12.32 -8.40
CA GLY A 22 -49.62 -12.58 -9.40
C GLY A 22 -48.78 -11.35 -9.70
N ILE A 23 -49.37 -10.17 -9.79
CA ILE A 23 -48.66 -8.89 -10.00
C ILE A 23 -47.83 -8.52 -8.77
N PHE A 24 -48.33 -8.75 -7.55
CA PHE A 24 -47.57 -8.47 -6.32
C PHE A 24 -46.41 -9.42 -6.13
N LEU A 25 -46.54 -10.68 -6.56
CA LEU A 25 -45.44 -11.66 -6.53
C LEU A 25 -44.39 -11.34 -7.62
N PHE A 26 -44.80 -10.81 -8.79
CA PHE A 26 -43.89 -10.40 -9.86
C PHE A 26 -43.10 -9.12 -9.51
N CYS A 27 -43.69 -8.19 -8.75
CA CYS A 27 -42.98 -6.99 -8.27
C CYS A 27 -41.97 -7.28 -7.16
N LEU A 28 -42.08 -8.39 -6.44
CA LEU A 28 -41.13 -8.79 -5.40
C LEU A 28 -39.84 -9.43 -5.93
N VAL A 29 -39.83 -9.86 -7.20
CA VAL A 29 -38.66 -10.52 -7.83
C VAL A 29 -37.74 -9.53 -8.54
N SER A 30 -38.16 -8.27 -8.75
CA SER A 30 -37.41 -7.30 -9.54
C SER A 30 -36.41 -6.43 -8.75
N HIS A 31 -36.18 -6.72 -7.48
CA HIS A 31 -35.12 -6.08 -6.71
C HIS A 31 -33.97 -7.07 -6.50
N VAL A 32 -33.43 -7.61 -7.59
CA VAL A 32 -32.07 -8.13 -7.56
C VAL A 32 -31.15 -6.89 -7.49
N THR A 33 -30.88 -6.44 -6.28
CA THR A 33 -29.72 -5.60 -6.06
C THR A 33 -28.53 -6.43 -6.53
N GLU A 34 -27.90 -6.02 -7.63
CA GLU A 34 -26.54 -6.49 -7.94
C GLU A 34 -25.69 -6.15 -6.71
N ILE A 35 -25.50 -7.14 -5.86
CA ILE A 35 -24.42 -7.09 -4.88
C ILE A 35 -23.17 -7.09 -5.74
N ASN A 36 -22.59 -5.90 -5.97
CA ASN A 36 -21.26 -5.75 -6.52
C ASN A 36 -20.31 -6.44 -5.54
N GLY A 37 -20.21 -7.76 -5.67
CA GLY A 37 -19.37 -8.60 -4.83
C GLY A 37 -17.93 -8.18 -5.07
N GLN A 38 -17.31 -7.56 -4.07
CA GLN A 38 -15.88 -7.29 -4.08
C GLN A 38 -15.16 -8.61 -4.38
N LYS A 39 -14.48 -8.66 -5.51
CA LYS A 39 -13.73 -9.85 -5.89
C LYS A 39 -12.48 -9.94 -5.02
N ARG A 40 -12.20 -11.15 -4.51
CA ARG A 40 -11.00 -11.42 -3.70
C ARG A 40 -10.01 -12.25 -4.50
N PHE A 41 -8.75 -11.91 -4.35
CA PHE A 41 -7.62 -12.69 -4.83
C PHE A 41 -6.81 -13.17 -3.62
N SER A 42 -6.35 -14.43 -3.64
CA SER A 42 -5.46 -14.96 -2.62
C SER A 42 -4.55 -16.02 -3.23
N ARG A 43 -3.25 -15.91 -3.00
CA ARG A 43 -2.23 -16.91 -3.38
C ARG A 43 -1.08 -16.93 -2.40
N THR A 44 -0.48 -18.11 -2.22
CA THR A 44 0.70 -18.31 -1.39
C THR A 44 1.79 -19.00 -2.22
N TYR A 45 3.02 -18.54 -2.03
CA TYR A 45 4.20 -19.10 -2.69
C TYR A 45 5.23 -19.49 -1.64
N PRO A 46 5.90 -20.65 -1.78
CA PRO A 46 7.06 -20.95 -0.96
C PRO A 46 8.15 -19.91 -1.22
N ALA A 47 8.84 -19.48 -0.19
CA ALA A 47 9.87 -18.48 -0.28
C ALA A 47 11.11 -18.93 0.50
N GLY A 48 12.28 -18.84 -0.13
CA GLY A 48 13.54 -18.99 0.53
C GLY A 48 13.96 -17.72 1.29
N GLN A 49 15.15 -17.73 1.85
CA GLN A 49 15.78 -16.52 2.37
C GLN A 49 16.06 -15.54 1.22
N ASN A 50 15.94 -14.23 1.50
CA ASN A 50 16.22 -13.14 0.55
C ASN A 50 15.34 -13.14 -0.73
N VAL A 51 14.14 -13.68 -0.65
CA VAL A 51 13.19 -13.59 -1.76
C VAL A 51 12.91 -12.12 -2.10
N ARG A 52 12.69 -11.83 -3.38
CA ARG A 52 12.31 -10.50 -3.84
C ARG A 52 10.81 -10.44 -4.13
N LEU A 53 10.12 -9.51 -3.52
CA LEU A 53 8.77 -9.08 -3.91
C LEU A 53 8.89 -7.85 -4.79
N GLN A 54 8.33 -7.91 -5.99
CA GLN A 54 8.22 -6.76 -6.88
C GLN A 54 6.76 -6.58 -7.31
N LEU A 55 6.19 -5.41 -7.01
CA LEU A 55 4.79 -5.09 -7.33
C LEU A 55 4.70 -3.75 -8.05
N LEU A 56 4.08 -3.76 -9.22
CA LEU A 56 3.59 -2.57 -9.92
C LEU A 56 2.06 -2.53 -9.82
N ASN A 57 1.55 -1.65 -8.97
CA ASN A 57 0.12 -1.38 -8.81
C ASN A 57 -0.30 -0.15 -9.62
N ARG A 58 -1.58 -0.02 -9.93
CA ARG A 58 -2.15 1.19 -10.56
C ARG A 58 -2.74 2.11 -9.50
N THR A 59 -3.75 1.63 -8.80
CA THR A 59 -4.52 2.39 -7.79
C THR A 59 -4.95 1.47 -6.65
N GLY A 60 -5.07 2.04 -5.45
CA GLY A 60 -5.42 1.31 -4.24
C GLY A 60 -4.27 1.23 -3.24
N THR A 61 -4.56 0.71 -2.06
CA THR A 61 -3.59 0.59 -0.97
C THR A 61 -2.70 -0.63 -1.12
N VAL A 62 -1.45 -0.52 -0.69
CA VAL A 62 -0.52 -1.65 -0.64
C VAL A 62 0.07 -1.75 0.76
N THR A 63 -0.18 -2.86 1.43
CA THR A 63 0.42 -3.18 2.73
C THR A 63 1.32 -4.39 2.59
N VAL A 64 2.59 -4.26 2.99
CA VAL A 64 3.57 -5.34 3.04
C VAL A 64 4.06 -5.51 4.47
N GLU A 65 3.97 -6.73 4.99
CA GLU A 65 4.36 -7.08 6.35
C GLU A 65 5.38 -8.22 6.35
N GLY A 66 6.49 -8.03 7.04
CA GLY A 66 7.45 -9.10 7.34
C GLY A 66 6.88 -10.07 8.38
N TRP A 67 7.07 -11.39 8.17
CA TRP A 67 6.66 -12.43 9.10
C TRP A 67 7.68 -13.57 9.22
N ASP A 68 7.49 -14.47 10.20
CA ASP A 68 8.43 -15.56 10.48
C ASP A 68 8.24 -16.82 9.60
N ARG A 69 7.37 -16.75 8.57
CA ARG A 69 7.12 -17.90 7.70
C ARG A 69 7.97 -17.85 6.44
N GLN A 70 8.47 -19.00 5.98
CA GLN A 70 9.21 -19.16 4.72
C GLN A 70 8.23 -19.26 3.52
N GLN A 71 7.38 -18.27 3.39
CA GLN A 71 6.41 -18.16 2.29
C GLN A 71 6.00 -16.71 2.07
N ILE A 72 5.56 -16.39 0.86
CA ILE A 72 4.88 -15.14 0.54
C ILE A 72 3.38 -15.42 0.46
N SER A 73 2.58 -14.67 1.21
CA SER A 73 1.12 -14.69 1.13
C SER A 73 0.64 -13.40 0.48
N ILE A 74 -0.09 -13.49 -0.61
CA ILE A 74 -0.64 -12.36 -1.35
C ILE A 74 -2.15 -12.44 -1.24
N SER A 75 -2.75 -11.38 -0.71
CA SER A 75 -4.20 -11.19 -0.69
C SER A 75 -4.53 -9.84 -1.31
N ALA A 76 -5.61 -9.75 -2.07
CA ALA A 76 -6.09 -8.49 -2.60
C ALA A 76 -7.61 -8.43 -2.62
N TYR A 77 -8.13 -7.22 -2.35
CA TYR A 77 -9.51 -6.85 -2.60
C TYR A 77 -9.57 -6.03 -3.88
N LEU A 78 -10.46 -6.43 -4.79
CA LEU A 78 -10.63 -5.81 -6.09
C LEU A 78 -11.98 -5.11 -6.14
N GLU A 79 -11.95 -3.80 -6.34
CA GLU A 79 -13.15 -3.02 -6.62
C GLU A 79 -13.60 -3.22 -8.06
N ALA A 80 -14.87 -3.01 -8.33
CA ALA A 80 -15.40 -3.13 -9.68
C ALA A 80 -15.02 -1.90 -10.55
N PRO A 81 -14.70 -2.10 -11.83
CA PRO A 81 -14.48 -3.35 -12.54
C PRO A 81 -13.20 -4.06 -12.08
N ALA A 82 -13.31 -5.35 -11.74
CA ALA A 82 -12.22 -6.09 -11.13
C ALA A 82 -11.01 -6.23 -12.05
N ALA A 83 -9.81 -5.94 -11.51
CA ALA A 83 -8.54 -6.12 -12.19
C ALA A 83 -8.20 -7.62 -12.39
N ASN A 84 -7.42 -7.92 -13.40
CA ASN A 84 -6.70 -9.19 -13.51
C ASN A 84 -5.42 -9.10 -12.68
N ILE A 85 -5.07 -10.19 -11.99
CA ILE A 85 -3.84 -10.31 -11.19
C ILE A 85 -3.18 -11.63 -11.55
N GLU A 86 -2.02 -11.58 -12.19
CA GLU A 86 -1.26 -12.74 -12.66
C GLU A 86 0.17 -12.73 -12.10
N PRO A 87 0.38 -13.10 -10.83
CA PRO A 87 1.70 -13.13 -10.26
C PRO A 87 2.58 -14.16 -10.92
N GLN A 88 3.82 -13.77 -11.20
CA GLN A 88 4.86 -14.65 -11.74
C GLN A 88 5.86 -14.97 -10.64
N SER A 89 6.24 -16.25 -10.54
CA SER A 89 7.29 -16.71 -9.63
C SER A 89 8.45 -17.23 -10.46
N LEU A 90 9.57 -16.50 -10.41
CA LEU A 90 10.77 -16.85 -11.19
C LEU A 90 12.03 -16.56 -10.37
N SER A 91 12.88 -17.57 -10.24
CA SER A 91 14.25 -17.42 -9.66
C SER A 91 14.29 -16.65 -8.34
N GLY A 92 13.40 -16.97 -7.39
CA GLY A 92 13.35 -16.32 -6.08
C GLY A 92 12.72 -14.91 -6.09
N THR A 93 12.11 -14.52 -7.20
CA THR A 93 11.35 -13.27 -7.32
C THR A 93 9.87 -13.56 -7.52
N ILE A 94 9.01 -12.91 -6.74
CA ILE A 94 7.57 -12.82 -7.00
C ILE A 94 7.32 -11.48 -7.63
N TYR A 95 6.85 -11.50 -8.88
CA TYR A 95 6.57 -10.31 -9.68
C TYR A 95 5.08 -10.20 -9.97
N ILE A 96 4.50 -9.05 -9.62
CA ILE A 96 3.09 -8.70 -9.84
C ILE A 96 3.07 -7.40 -10.64
N ASN A 97 2.39 -7.38 -11.78
CA ASN A 97 2.32 -6.21 -12.64
C ASN A 97 0.90 -5.94 -13.13
N LEU A 98 0.15 -5.14 -12.39
CA LEU A 98 -1.23 -4.79 -12.75
C LEU A 98 -1.33 -3.93 -14.01
N VAL A 99 -0.27 -3.23 -14.37
CA VAL A 99 -0.26 -2.44 -15.62
C VAL A 99 -0.29 -3.38 -16.81
N ARG A 100 0.61 -4.37 -16.85
CA ARG A 100 0.68 -5.39 -17.90
C ARG A 100 -0.57 -6.30 -17.89
N ASP A 101 -0.96 -6.80 -16.71
CA ASP A 101 -2.06 -7.76 -16.58
C ASP A 101 -3.42 -7.15 -16.97
N ASN A 102 -3.50 -5.83 -17.08
CA ASN A 102 -4.69 -5.07 -17.46
C ASN A 102 -4.42 -4.12 -18.65
N GLU A 103 -3.50 -4.49 -19.52
CA GLU A 103 -3.21 -3.72 -20.74
C GLU A 103 -4.47 -3.60 -21.61
N GLY A 104 -4.71 -2.42 -22.17
CA GLY A 104 -5.91 -2.13 -22.97
C GLY A 104 -7.18 -1.88 -22.15
N ARG A 105 -7.16 -2.08 -20.82
CA ARG A 105 -8.28 -1.77 -19.91
C ARG A 105 -8.05 -0.45 -19.20
N GLY A 106 -8.87 0.56 -19.54
CA GLY A 106 -8.81 1.88 -18.88
C GLY A 106 -9.61 1.96 -17.56
N ASP A 107 -10.61 1.13 -17.43
CA ASP A 107 -11.66 1.17 -16.42
C ASP A 107 -11.47 0.15 -15.29
N VAL A 108 -10.26 -0.01 -14.79
CA VAL A 108 -9.99 -0.97 -13.71
C VAL A 108 -10.14 -0.30 -12.36
N GLY A 109 -10.91 -0.90 -11.45
CA GLY A 109 -11.11 -0.42 -10.08
C GLY A 109 -9.84 -0.54 -9.22
N ASN A 110 -9.91 -0.02 -7.99
CA ASN A 110 -8.81 -0.09 -7.05
C ASN A 110 -8.47 -1.55 -6.67
N VAL A 111 -7.19 -1.79 -6.45
CA VAL A 111 -6.71 -3.07 -5.94
C VAL A 111 -5.96 -2.84 -4.63
N ASN A 112 -6.55 -3.30 -3.54
CA ASN A 112 -6.01 -3.14 -2.20
C ASN A 112 -5.27 -4.42 -1.80
N PHE A 113 -3.94 -4.37 -1.78
CA PHE A 113 -3.08 -5.50 -1.45
C PHE A 113 -2.74 -5.58 0.04
N THR A 114 -2.76 -6.81 0.56
CA THR A 114 -2.10 -7.19 1.81
C THR A 114 -1.17 -8.36 1.52
N ILE A 115 0.13 -8.11 1.63
CA ILE A 115 1.16 -9.08 1.28
C ILE A 115 2.02 -9.34 2.51
N ARG A 116 2.24 -10.62 2.83
CA ARG A 116 3.17 -11.03 3.88
C ARG A 116 4.36 -11.74 3.27
N VAL A 117 5.54 -11.35 3.71
CA VAL A 117 6.83 -11.85 3.19
C VAL A 117 7.76 -12.24 4.35
N PRO A 118 8.72 -13.14 4.18
CA PRO A 118 9.76 -13.34 5.19
C PRO A 118 10.45 -12.03 5.55
N HIS A 119 10.84 -11.83 6.80
CA HIS A 119 11.53 -10.61 7.25
C HIS A 119 12.75 -10.25 6.40
N SER A 120 13.52 -11.24 5.94
CA SER A 120 14.72 -11.04 5.12
C SER A 120 14.45 -10.72 3.64
N SER A 121 13.19 -10.51 3.25
CA SER A 121 12.82 -10.24 1.86
C SER A 121 13.29 -8.87 1.40
N ASN A 122 13.57 -8.79 0.10
CA ASN A 122 13.73 -7.52 -0.61
C ASN A 122 12.37 -7.08 -1.14
N VAL A 123 11.99 -5.85 -0.85
CA VAL A 123 10.66 -5.30 -1.18
C VAL A 123 10.82 -4.13 -2.15
N ASP A 124 10.14 -4.21 -3.30
CA ASP A 124 10.19 -3.21 -4.36
C ASP A 124 8.75 -2.96 -4.86
N ILE A 125 8.14 -1.88 -4.39
CA ILE A 125 6.74 -1.56 -4.64
C ILE A 125 6.63 -0.22 -5.34
N GLU A 126 5.86 -0.22 -6.41
CA GLU A 126 5.47 0.97 -7.14
C GLU A 126 3.95 1.02 -7.29
N THR A 127 3.34 2.15 -6.99
CA THR A 127 1.92 2.43 -7.24
C THR A 127 1.76 3.84 -7.79
N ARG A 128 0.71 4.08 -8.56
CA ARG A 128 0.45 5.43 -9.05
C ARG A 128 -0.32 6.26 -8.02
N VAL A 129 -1.38 5.70 -7.44
CA VAL A 129 -2.24 6.37 -6.45
C VAL A 129 -2.60 5.42 -5.33
N GLY A 130 -2.59 5.90 -4.10
CA GLY A 130 -2.97 5.17 -2.89
C GLY A 130 -1.82 5.02 -1.91
N ASN A 131 -2.13 4.66 -0.67
CA ASN A 131 -1.15 4.58 0.40
C ASN A 131 -0.34 3.29 0.32
N LEU A 132 0.94 3.39 0.69
CA LEU A 132 1.89 2.29 0.71
C LEU A 132 2.48 2.14 2.11
N SER A 133 2.29 0.97 2.72
CA SER A 133 2.85 0.64 4.03
C SER A 133 3.74 -0.59 3.95
N VAL A 134 4.97 -0.49 4.50
CA VAL A 134 5.90 -1.61 4.62
C VAL A 134 6.37 -1.71 6.06
N THR A 135 6.21 -2.87 6.66
CA THR A 135 6.56 -3.08 8.07
C THR A 135 7.40 -4.33 8.29
N ASN A 136 8.28 -4.28 9.30
CA ASN A 136 9.04 -5.44 9.78
C ASN A 136 9.95 -6.08 8.72
N ILE A 137 10.69 -5.30 7.94
CA ILE A 137 11.60 -5.80 6.90
C ILE A 137 13.07 -5.56 7.32
N ASN A 138 13.86 -6.63 7.26
CA ASN A 138 15.31 -6.61 7.52
C ASN A 138 16.16 -7.12 6.35
N GLY A 139 15.59 -7.18 5.14
CA GLY A 139 16.30 -7.53 3.91
C GLY A 139 17.33 -6.49 3.46
N ALA A 140 17.88 -6.66 2.27
CA ALA A 140 18.88 -5.72 1.75
C ALA A 140 18.23 -4.47 1.16
N LEU A 141 17.03 -4.56 0.59
CA LEU A 141 16.36 -3.48 -0.14
C LEU A 141 14.91 -3.29 0.28
N VAL A 142 14.54 -2.03 0.56
CA VAL A 142 13.15 -1.58 0.58
C VAL A 142 13.01 -0.38 -0.35
N ARG A 143 12.26 -0.53 -1.44
CA ARG A 143 11.89 0.55 -2.35
C ARG A 143 10.38 0.75 -2.34
N ALA A 144 9.95 1.96 -2.07
CA ALA A 144 8.56 2.37 -2.01
C ALA A 144 8.38 3.61 -2.90
N HIS A 145 7.59 3.50 -3.96
CA HIS A 145 7.39 4.59 -4.92
C HIS A 145 5.90 4.80 -5.18
N ILE A 146 5.46 6.05 -4.96
CA ILE A 146 4.13 6.53 -5.37
C ILE A 146 4.34 7.65 -6.40
N SER A 147 3.93 7.39 -7.64
CA SER A 147 4.23 8.34 -8.72
C SER A 147 3.30 9.56 -8.76
N SER A 148 2.12 9.50 -8.14
CA SER A 148 1.15 10.60 -8.10
C SER A 148 0.80 10.99 -6.68
N GLU A 149 -0.14 10.32 -6.01
CA GLU A 149 -0.71 10.74 -4.73
C GLU A 149 -0.90 9.57 -3.76
N GLY A 150 -0.50 9.76 -2.51
CA GLY A 150 -0.62 8.83 -1.39
C GLY A 150 0.51 8.98 -0.40
N ASP A 151 0.36 8.38 0.77
CA ASP A 151 1.34 8.39 1.84
C ASP A 151 2.20 7.13 1.82
N ILE A 152 3.48 7.27 2.15
CA ILE A 152 4.41 6.16 2.34
C ILE A 152 4.73 6.03 3.82
N THR A 153 4.44 4.86 4.39
CA THR A 153 4.76 4.53 5.78
C THR A 153 5.70 3.32 5.83
N LEU A 154 6.92 3.53 6.29
CA LEU A 154 7.95 2.51 6.46
C LEU A 154 8.25 2.37 7.95
N THR A 155 7.86 1.24 8.58
CA THR A 155 7.98 1.04 10.03
C THR A 155 8.78 -0.21 10.37
N ASN A 156 9.66 -0.10 11.34
CA ASN A 156 10.55 -1.19 11.77
C ASN A 156 11.35 -1.76 10.58
N ILE A 157 12.04 -0.86 9.87
CA ILE A 157 12.86 -1.19 8.72
C ILE A 157 14.33 -1.25 9.12
N PHE A 158 14.96 -2.37 8.82
CA PHE A 158 16.38 -2.61 9.04
C PHE A 158 17.06 -3.09 7.75
N ALA A 159 16.94 -2.34 6.67
CA ALA A 159 17.50 -2.65 5.36
C ALA A 159 18.77 -1.84 5.07
N SER A 160 19.66 -2.36 4.22
CA SER A 160 20.89 -1.67 3.80
C SER A 160 20.64 -0.58 2.78
N ALA A 161 19.59 -0.72 1.97
CA ALA A 161 19.17 0.28 1.00
C ALA A 161 17.68 0.56 1.18
N VAL A 162 17.33 1.82 1.45
CA VAL A 162 15.95 2.27 1.56
C VAL A 162 15.74 3.44 0.61
N SER A 163 14.72 3.36 -0.23
CA SER A 163 14.31 4.45 -1.10
C SER A 163 12.81 4.65 -1.00
N ALA A 164 12.36 5.82 -0.55
CA ALA A 164 10.96 6.21 -0.59
C ALA A 164 10.81 7.48 -1.45
N GLN A 165 9.89 7.42 -2.40
CA GLN A 165 9.61 8.55 -3.29
C GLN A 165 8.12 8.70 -3.49
N ASN A 166 7.58 9.91 -3.31
CA ASN A 166 6.21 10.20 -3.69
C ASN A 166 6.05 11.54 -4.43
N GLY A 167 4.92 11.68 -5.14
CA GLY A 167 4.51 12.93 -5.75
C GLY A 167 3.86 13.84 -4.71
N ILE A 168 2.69 13.46 -4.22
CA ILE A 168 1.89 14.20 -3.23
C ILE A 168 1.54 13.27 -2.08
N GLY A 169 1.83 13.69 -0.85
CA GLY A 169 1.59 12.95 0.38
C GLY A 169 2.83 12.90 1.26
N ASP A 170 2.67 12.37 2.44
CA ASP A 170 3.71 12.34 3.45
C ASP A 170 4.56 11.07 3.34
N ILE A 171 5.81 11.16 3.76
CA ILE A 171 6.70 10.00 3.94
C ILE A 171 7.04 9.90 5.42
N PHE A 172 6.72 8.76 6.01
CA PHE A 172 7.13 8.40 7.35
C PHE A 172 8.10 7.23 7.31
N PHE A 173 9.25 7.36 7.97
CA PHE A 173 10.23 6.32 8.14
C PHE A 173 10.58 6.12 9.61
N ASP A 174 10.40 4.91 10.10
CA ASP A 174 10.89 4.44 11.40
C ASP A 174 11.76 3.20 11.19
N GLY A 175 13.04 3.30 11.47
CA GLY A 175 13.98 2.20 11.25
C GLY A 175 15.35 2.47 11.80
N GLU A 176 16.24 1.54 11.54
CA GLU A 176 17.65 1.62 11.91
C GLU A 176 18.54 1.70 10.67
N MET A 177 19.60 2.47 10.78
CA MET A 177 20.55 2.64 9.68
C MET A 177 21.70 1.62 9.82
N ARG A 178 21.86 0.79 8.80
CA ARG A 178 23.00 -0.15 8.73
C ARG A 178 24.27 0.57 8.31
N ALA A 179 25.41 0.11 8.82
CA ALA A 179 26.71 0.57 8.34
C ALA A 179 26.84 0.37 6.82
N ASN A 180 27.38 1.36 6.13
CA ASN A 180 27.47 1.43 4.66
C ASN A 180 26.11 1.43 3.94
N GLY A 181 25.02 1.69 4.66
CA GLY A 181 23.68 1.76 4.10
C GLY A 181 23.45 3.04 3.29
N ASN A 182 22.50 2.96 2.37
CA ASN A 182 22.08 4.09 1.53
C ASN A 182 20.58 4.34 1.68
N TYR A 183 20.23 5.52 2.17
CA TYR A 183 18.87 5.92 2.48
C TYR A 183 18.50 7.18 1.71
N ARG A 184 17.42 7.08 0.91
CA ARG A 184 16.96 8.20 0.08
C ARG A 184 15.47 8.41 0.24
N PHE A 185 15.09 9.64 0.58
CA PHE A 185 13.69 10.05 0.73
C PHE A 185 13.43 11.27 -0.15
N THR A 186 12.43 11.20 -1.01
CA THR A 186 12.11 12.29 -1.95
C THR A 186 10.60 12.50 -2.00
N SER A 187 10.15 13.75 -1.82
CA SER A 187 8.75 14.16 -1.99
C SER A 187 8.69 15.46 -2.80
N ILE A 188 7.69 15.55 -3.69
CA ILE A 188 7.38 16.80 -4.38
C ILE A 188 6.52 17.71 -3.48
N ARG A 189 5.52 17.14 -2.78
CA ARG A 189 4.63 17.87 -1.87
C ARG A 189 4.20 16.96 -0.71
N GLY A 190 4.36 17.43 0.51
CA GLY A 190 4.06 16.73 1.75
C GLY A 190 5.23 16.82 2.71
N ASN A 191 5.17 16.11 3.82
CA ASN A 191 6.21 16.14 4.85
C ASN A 191 7.02 14.85 4.82
N ILE A 192 8.30 14.94 5.18
CA ILE A 192 9.17 13.77 5.35
C ILE A 192 9.57 13.74 6.82
N ASN A 193 9.05 12.73 7.53
CA ASN A 193 9.31 12.53 8.95
C ASN A 193 10.14 11.27 9.16
N LEU A 194 11.30 11.41 9.81
CA LEU A 194 12.20 10.31 10.11
C LEU A 194 12.31 10.10 11.61
N ARG A 195 12.12 8.87 12.03
CA ARG A 195 12.31 8.40 13.39
C ARG A 195 13.50 7.44 13.42
N LEU A 196 14.61 7.89 13.97
CA LEU A 196 15.86 7.13 14.04
C LEU A 196 16.32 7.02 15.50
N PRO A 197 17.00 5.93 15.88
CA PRO A 197 17.67 5.85 17.18
C PRO A 197 18.70 6.99 17.38
N THR A 198 18.85 7.45 18.62
CA THR A 198 19.79 8.53 18.97
C THR A 198 21.26 8.20 18.66
N ASN A 199 21.60 6.91 18.69
CA ASN A 199 22.93 6.38 18.38
C ASN A 199 23.16 6.13 16.89
N SER A 200 22.27 6.60 16.01
CA SER A 200 22.42 6.46 14.55
C SER A 200 23.66 7.17 14.05
N SER A 201 24.30 6.61 13.02
CA SER A 201 25.54 7.13 12.42
C SER A 201 25.36 7.28 10.91
N PHE A 202 25.41 8.54 10.41
CA PHE A 202 25.15 8.84 8.99
C PHE A 202 25.76 10.17 8.53
N ARG A 203 25.97 10.28 7.22
CA ARG A 203 26.19 11.54 6.52
C ARG A 203 24.86 12.03 5.98
N LEU A 204 24.49 13.25 6.34
CA LEU A 204 23.22 13.86 5.95
C LEU A 204 23.41 14.85 4.79
N VAL A 205 22.52 14.74 3.81
CA VAL A 205 22.21 15.81 2.84
C VAL A 205 20.70 15.96 2.83
N ALA A 206 20.18 17.02 3.45
CA ALA A 206 18.77 17.36 3.43
C ALA A 206 18.54 18.65 2.66
N THR A 207 17.57 18.68 1.75
CA THR A 207 17.27 19.82 0.88
C THR A 207 15.77 20.09 0.86
N ALA A 208 15.39 21.35 1.22
CA ALA A 208 14.03 21.86 1.19
C ALA A 208 13.99 23.24 0.51
N PRO A 209 14.09 23.29 -0.83
CA PRO A 209 14.40 24.54 -1.56
C PRO A 209 13.30 25.59 -1.46
N SER A 210 12.05 25.20 -1.33
CA SER A 210 10.92 26.13 -1.31
C SER A 210 10.55 26.59 0.11
N THR A 211 10.61 25.67 1.08
CA THR A 211 10.08 25.92 2.44
C THR A 211 11.13 26.30 3.46
N ARG A 212 12.39 25.89 3.25
CA ARG A 212 13.48 26.03 4.24
C ARG A 212 13.18 25.35 5.59
N ASN A 213 12.21 24.46 5.62
CA ASN A 213 11.73 23.85 6.85
C ASN A 213 12.42 22.49 7.07
N ILE A 214 13.59 22.52 7.68
CA ILE A 214 14.39 21.35 8.04
C ILE A 214 14.63 21.37 9.54
N SER A 215 13.98 20.46 10.27
CA SER A 215 14.14 20.25 11.70
C SER A 215 14.97 19.00 11.97
N LEU A 216 16.13 19.15 12.56
CA LEU A 216 17.05 18.05 12.85
C LEU A 216 16.72 17.33 14.18
N GLY A 217 15.83 17.92 15.02
CA GLY A 217 15.48 17.33 16.30
C GLY A 217 16.71 17.01 17.14
N GLN A 218 16.80 15.78 17.61
CA GLN A 218 17.91 15.29 18.44
C GLN A 218 19.28 15.23 17.73
N PHE A 219 19.31 15.37 16.41
CA PHE A 219 20.54 15.35 15.60
C PHE A 219 21.10 16.76 15.32
N ALA A 220 20.49 17.80 15.86
CA ALA A 220 21.02 19.15 15.76
C ALA A 220 22.30 19.29 16.60
N ASN A 221 23.44 19.49 15.93
CA ASN A 221 24.73 19.65 16.57
C ASN A 221 25.67 20.55 15.75
N ALA A 222 26.86 20.83 16.29
CA ALA A 222 27.86 21.72 15.66
C ALA A 222 28.42 21.17 14.32
N ASN A 223 28.23 19.90 14.01
CA ASN A 223 28.72 19.30 12.75
C ASN A 223 27.70 19.45 11.59
N MET A 224 26.61 20.18 11.82
CA MET A 224 25.57 20.45 10.82
C MET A 224 25.75 21.85 10.23
N ASN A 225 25.96 21.91 8.92
CA ASN A 225 26.10 23.14 8.17
C ASN A 225 24.80 23.46 7.43
N PHE A 226 24.22 24.62 7.74
CA PHE A 226 23.04 25.16 7.07
C PHE A 226 23.50 26.05 5.91
N LEU A 227 23.08 25.72 4.69
CA LEU A 227 23.47 26.41 3.46
C LEU A 227 22.25 27.01 2.78
N GLY A 228 22.45 28.11 2.04
CA GLY A 228 21.40 28.72 1.22
C GLY A 228 20.21 29.19 2.06
N ASP A 229 20.45 29.93 3.15
CA ASP A 229 19.43 30.40 4.11
C ASP A 229 18.55 29.29 4.68
N GLY A 230 19.15 28.13 5.00
CA GLY A 230 18.44 26.98 5.58
C GLY A 230 17.73 26.08 4.55
N ARG A 231 17.93 26.30 3.26
CA ARG A 231 17.37 25.43 2.20
C ARG A 231 18.03 24.08 2.12
N ARG A 232 19.25 23.96 2.61
CA ARG A 232 20.04 22.75 2.59
C ARG A 232 20.81 22.58 3.89
N VAL A 233 20.81 21.36 4.40
CA VAL A 233 21.63 20.97 5.54
C VAL A 233 22.54 19.84 5.11
N VAL A 234 23.82 19.96 5.43
CA VAL A 234 24.81 18.91 5.22
C VAL A 234 25.58 18.71 6.52
N GLY A 235 25.89 17.48 6.83
CA GLY A 235 26.63 17.19 8.05
C GLY A 235 26.88 15.70 8.29
N LYS A 236 27.45 15.43 9.44
CA LYS A 236 27.81 14.08 9.85
C LYS A 236 27.36 13.84 11.30
N ILE A 237 26.70 12.73 11.52
CA ILE A 237 26.34 12.21 12.84
C ILE A 237 27.16 10.94 13.10
N GLY A 238 27.71 10.82 14.29
CA GLY A 238 28.57 9.70 14.65
C GLY A 238 29.72 9.52 13.67
N ASP A 239 30.06 8.30 13.31
CA ASP A 239 31.11 7.97 12.34
C ASP A 239 30.74 8.25 10.88
N GLY A 240 29.48 8.55 10.61
CA GLY A 240 28.98 8.83 9.25
C GLY A 240 29.10 7.62 8.32
N ASN A 241 28.88 6.43 8.84
CA ASN A 241 29.09 5.18 8.11
C ASN A 241 28.00 4.85 7.11
N SER A 242 26.85 5.53 7.16
CA SER A 242 25.78 5.41 6.16
C SER A 242 25.51 6.75 5.49
N THR A 243 24.76 6.73 4.39
CA THR A 243 24.38 7.94 3.65
C THR A 243 22.88 8.15 3.76
N LEU A 244 22.47 9.37 4.14
CA LEU A 244 21.10 9.80 4.21
C LEU A 244 20.88 11.04 3.34
N THR A 245 20.12 10.86 2.26
CA THR A 245 19.76 11.94 1.34
C THR A 245 18.27 12.17 1.39
N ILE A 246 17.84 13.40 1.70
CA ILE A 246 16.44 13.79 1.78
C ILE A 246 16.21 15.01 0.89
N THR A 247 15.20 14.94 0.04
CA THR A 247 14.78 16.06 -0.80
C THR A 247 13.28 16.24 -0.72
N ASN A 248 12.84 17.40 -0.28
CA ASN A 248 11.45 17.77 -0.23
C ASN A 248 11.22 19.11 -0.96
N GLN A 249 10.52 19.09 -2.08
CA GLN A 249 10.31 20.30 -2.88
C GLN A 249 9.38 21.30 -2.18
N ARG A 250 8.27 20.80 -1.57
CA ARG A 250 7.25 21.62 -0.91
C ARG A 250 6.70 20.90 0.32
N GLY A 251 7.23 21.23 1.48
CA GLY A 251 6.86 20.65 2.77
C GLY A 251 8.01 20.70 3.75
N SER A 252 7.89 20.00 4.86
CA SER A 252 8.93 19.95 5.91
C SER A 252 9.74 18.67 5.85
N ILE A 253 10.96 18.73 6.36
CA ILE A 253 11.79 17.59 6.71
C ILE A 253 11.97 17.63 8.22
N ALA A 254 11.58 16.58 8.93
CA ALA A 254 11.72 16.54 10.38
C ALA A 254 12.28 15.20 10.88
N PHE A 255 13.24 15.29 11.77
CA PHE A 255 13.66 14.19 12.61
C PHE A 255 12.87 14.24 13.91
N ILE A 256 12.08 13.22 14.19
CA ILE A 256 11.20 13.14 15.36
C ILE A 256 11.74 12.14 16.38
N PRO A 257 11.49 12.32 17.67
CA PRO A 257 11.94 11.41 18.71
C PRO A 257 11.37 9.99 18.52
N ARG A 258 12.19 9.01 18.89
CA ARG A 258 11.76 7.60 18.96
C ARG A 258 11.26 7.27 20.36
#